data_6579724e6df43748c22abbc8a2aa8682
#
_entry.id   6579724e6df43748c22abbc8a2aa8682
#
_cell.length_a   1.000
_cell.length_b   1.000
_cell.length_c   1.000
_cell.angle_alpha   90.00
_cell.angle_beta   90.00
_cell.angle_gamma   90.00
#
_symmetry.space_group_name_H-M   'P 1'
#
loop_
_entity.id
_entity.type
_entity.pdbx_description
1 polymer ?
#
loop_
_entity_poly.entity_id
_entity_poly.type
_entity_poly.pdbx_seq_one_letter_code
_entity_poly.pdbx_strand_id
1 'polypeptide(L)'
;MIHHFITKLIATVVAAFCLTSCTIGGDDTDEYGSGLLQKGTPAPDFTIYTDSHPEGFALSSLQGQYVLIEFWASWCPDCQKETENMKRLYATYAPLGVVFVGVSFDTDKEEWQQYIHDNGLDWIQYSELKPWKESTLSTAYNIKWIPTLYLIDKEGRVVQGTVDVNAMDTLLASLNLNGQ
;
A
#
# COMPACT_ATOMS: atom_id res chain seq x y z
N MET A 1 -45.00 70.23 21.92
CA MET A 1 -44.04 69.56 22.83
C MET A 1 -44.13 68.06 22.56
N ILE A 2 -43.38 67.60 21.59
CA ILE A 2 -43.39 66.19 21.23
C ILE A 2 -41.91 65.80 21.01
N HIS A 3 -41.38 64.99 21.92
CA HIS A 3 -40.06 64.45 21.83
C HIS A 3 -40.02 63.32 20.82
N HIS A 4 -39.20 63.50 19.78
CA HIS A 4 -38.87 62.44 18.82
C HIS A 4 -37.74 61.60 19.39
N PHE A 5 -38.02 60.38 19.73
CA PHE A 5 -37.04 59.36 19.99
C PHE A 5 -36.59 58.75 18.66
N ILE A 6 -35.35 59.02 18.27
CA ILE A 6 -34.71 58.39 17.10
C ILE A 6 -33.96 57.19 17.66
N THR A 7 -34.52 56.00 17.45
CA THR A 7 -33.83 54.75 17.73
C THR A 7 -32.86 54.45 16.59
N LYS A 8 -31.58 54.52 16.87
CA LYS A 8 -30.56 54.08 15.93
C LYS A 8 -30.47 52.56 15.93
N LEU A 9 -30.86 51.93 14.82
CA LEU A 9 -30.66 50.51 14.56
C LEU A 9 -29.23 50.28 14.14
N ILE A 10 -28.41 49.68 14.99
CA ILE A 10 -27.05 49.27 14.66
C ILE A 10 -27.18 47.90 14.01
N ALA A 11 -27.02 47.83 12.71
CA ALA A 11 -26.89 46.60 11.95
C ALA A 11 -25.46 46.05 12.15
N THR A 12 -25.30 45.03 12.95
CA THR A 12 -24.06 44.31 13.10
C THR A 12 -23.90 43.34 11.91
N VAL A 13 -23.08 43.69 10.96
CA VAL A 13 -22.70 42.79 9.87
C VAL A 13 -21.66 41.81 10.44
N VAL A 14 -22.09 40.59 10.73
CA VAL A 14 -21.18 39.50 11.02
C VAL A 14 -20.63 39.00 9.69
N ALA A 15 -19.41 39.41 9.34
CA ALA A 15 -18.68 38.85 8.23
C ALA A 15 -18.25 37.43 8.64
N ALA A 16 -18.96 36.43 8.16
CA ALA A 16 -18.52 35.03 8.23
C ALA A 16 -17.31 34.87 7.31
N PHE A 17 -16.11 34.89 7.89
CA PHE A 17 -14.88 34.49 7.22
C PHE A 17 -14.95 32.99 7.03
N CYS A 18 -15.42 32.54 5.86
CA CYS A 18 -15.18 31.17 5.40
C CYS A 18 -13.68 31.01 5.18
N LEU A 19 -13.01 30.46 6.18
CA LEU A 19 -11.67 29.89 5.99
C LEU A 19 -11.86 28.64 5.14
N THR A 20 -11.89 28.81 3.82
CA THR A 20 -11.60 27.72 2.89
C THR A 20 -10.15 27.36 3.11
N SER A 21 -9.91 26.38 3.97
CA SER A 21 -8.64 25.66 4.05
C SER A 21 -8.44 25.03 2.67
N CYS A 22 -7.65 25.70 1.83
CA CYS A 22 -7.14 25.14 0.60
C CYS A 22 -6.09 24.12 1.02
N THR A 23 -6.48 22.86 1.20
CA THR A 23 -5.55 21.75 1.26
C THR A 23 -5.01 21.56 -0.15
N ILE A 24 -3.92 22.29 -0.44
CA ILE A 24 -3.08 22.05 -1.60
C ILE A 24 -2.22 20.83 -1.23
N GLY A 25 -2.63 19.69 -1.75
CA GLY A 25 -1.99 18.41 -1.59
C GLY A 25 -3.09 17.36 -1.63
N GLY A 26 -3.59 17.05 -2.83
CA GLY A 26 -4.32 15.79 -3.03
C GLY A 26 -3.34 14.70 -2.67
N ASP A 27 -3.61 13.98 -1.60
CA ASP A 27 -2.87 12.79 -1.23
C ASP A 27 -3.13 11.77 -2.36
N ASP A 28 -2.09 11.37 -3.08
CA ASP A 28 -2.17 10.35 -4.14
C ASP A 28 -2.84 9.07 -3.64
N THR A 29 -2.86 8.85 -2.32
CA THR A 29 -3.55 7.75 -1.66
C THR A 29 -5.07 7.77 -1.88
N ASP A 30 -5.71 8.95 -1.95
CA ASP A 30 -7.15 9.07 -2.18
C ASP A 30 -7.54 8.71 -3.62
N GLU A 31 -6.69 9.02 -4.60
CA GLU A 31 -6.95 8.74 -6.01
C GLU A 31 -6.63 7.28 -6.35
N TYR A 32 -5.42 6.81 -6.01
CA TYR A 32 -4.92 5.48 -6.41
C TYR A 32 -5.23 4.38 -5.41
N GLY A 33 -5.44 4.72 -4.14
CA GLY A 33 -5.92 3.81 -3.10
C GLY A 33 -7.42 3.52 -3.19
N SER A 34 -8.17 4.30 -3.98
CA SER A 34 -9.61 4.06 -4.17
C SER A 34 -9.87 2.78 -4.96
N GLY A 35 -10.65 1.87 -4.39
CA GLY A 35 -11.02 0.61 -5.03
C GLY A 35 -10.09 -0.56 -4.74
N LEU A 36 -9.10 -0.41 -3.87
CA LEU A 36 -8.35 -1.55 -3.34
C LEU A 36 -9.27 -2.52 -2.59
N LEU A 37 -8.84 -3.78 -2.46
CA LEU A 37 -9.60 -4.81 -1.75
C LEU A 37 -9.90 -4.35 -0.32
N GLN A 38 -11.14 -4.52 0.09
CA GLN A 38 -11.61 -4.07 1.40
C GLN A 38 -11.11 -4.97 2.53
N LYS A 39 -10.93 -4.39 3.71
CA LYS A 39 -10.61 -5.12 4.93
C LYS A 39 -11.56 -6.29 5.15
N GLY A 40 -11.01 -7.46 5.50
CA GLY A 40 -11.73 -8.70 5.71
C GLY A 40 -12.03 -9.50 4.44
N THR A 41 -11.75 -8.96 3.25
CA THR A 41 -11.84 -9.72 1.99
C THR A 41 -10.82 -10.84 2.00
N PRO A 42 -11.16 -12.09 1.63
CA PRO A 42 -10.15 -13.12 1.40
C PRO A 42 -9.14 -12.65 0.35
N ALA A 43 -7.84 -12.75 0.65
CA ALA A 43 -6.81 -12.43 -0.31
C ALA A 43 -6.89 -13.39 -1.50
N PRO A 44 -6.90 -12.91 -2.75
CA PRO A 44 -6.85 -13.79 -3.91
C PRO A 44 -5.62 -14.69 -3.84
N ASP A 45 -5.84 -16.01 -3.92
CA ASP A 45 -4.76 -16.99 -3.86
C ASP A 45 -4.03 -17.10 -5.21
N PHE A 46 -2.73 -17.35 -5.15
CA PHE A 46 -1.91 -17.58 -6.34
C PHE A 46 -0.68 -18.41 -6.00
N THR A 47 -0.06 -19.02 -7.01
CA THR A 47 1.15 -19.80 -6.85
C THR A 47 2.38 -18.93 -7.04
N ILE A 48 3.28 -18.95 -6.07
CA ILE A 48 4.54 -18.23 -6.05
C ILE A 48 5.64 -19.21 -6.46
N TYR A 49 6.39 -18.87 -7.51
CA TYR A 49 7.53 -19.65 -7.98
C TYR A 49 8.81 -18.89 -7.68
N THR A 50 9.78 -19.55 -7.07
CA THR A 50 11.11 -19.01 -6.77
C THR A 50 12.18 -20.00 -7.17
N ASP A 51 13.43 -19.58 -7.22
CA ASP A 51 14.56 -20.50 -7.53
C ASP A 51 14.70 -21.61 -6.46
N SER A 52 14.33 -21.32 -5.19
CA SER A 52 14.29 -22.31 -4.11
C SER A 52 13.06 -23.20 -4.11
N HIS A 53 11.98 -22.80 -4.77
CA HIS A 53 10.72 -23.52 -4.88
C HIS A 53 10.23 -23.51 -6.34
N PRO A 54 10.91 -24.25 -7.24
CA PRO A 54 10.55 -24.29 -8.65
C PRO A 54 9.21 -24.99 -8.92
N GLU A 55 8.74 -25.85 -8.00
CA GLU A 55 7.39 -26.43 -8.02
C GLU A 55 6.30 -25.44 -7.63
N GLY A 56 6.68 -24.30 -7.05
CA GLY A 56 5.77 -23.28 -6.54
C GLY A 56 5.08 -23.66 -5.24
N PHE A 57 4.58 -22.64 -4.54
CA PHE A 57 3.72 -22.79 -3.38
C PHE A 57 2.60 -21.75 -3.41
N ALA A 58 1.45 -22.07 -2.86
CA ALA A 58 0.32 -21.16 -2.83
C ALA A 58 0.53 -20.06 -1.77
N LEU A 59 0.03 -18.84 -2.03
CA LEU A 59 -0.01 -17.79 -1.00
C LEU A 59 -0.74 -18.28 0.26
N SER A 60 -1.80 -19.04 0.09
CA SER A 60 -2.58 -19.62 1.19
C SER A 60 -1.79 -20.59 2.09
N SER A 61 -0.66 -21.12 1.61
CA SER A 61 0.23 -21.94 2.44
C SER A 61 0.98 -21.13 3.52
N LEU A 62 0.98 -19.79 3.41
CA LEU A 62 1.55 -18.88 4.40
C LEU A 62 0.56 -18.50 5.52
N GLN A 63 -0.66 -19.05 5.52
CA GLN A 63 -1.61 -18.84 6.61
C GLN A 63 -0.99 -19.22 7.96
N GLY A 64 -1.39 -18.51 9.01
CA GLY A 64 -0.75 -18.54 10.32
C GLY A 64 0.26 -17.43 10.53
N GLN A 65 0.68 -16.73 9.46
CA GLN A 65 1.58 -15.60 9.50
C GLN A 65 0.92 -14.34 8.91
N TYR A 66 1.39 -13.16 9.29
CA TYR A 66 1.10 -11.95 8.52
C TYR A 66 1.93 -11.95 7.25
N VAL A 67 1.32 -11.58 6.12
CA VAL A 67 2.01 -11.48 4.83
C VAL A 67 1.87 -10.07 4.30
N LEU A 68 2.98 -9.39 4.04
CA LEU A 68 3.03 -8.12 3.33
C LEU A 68 3.32 -8.41 1.86
N ILE A 69 2.36 -8.10 0.99
CA ILE A 69 2.52 -8.20 -0.47
C ILE A 69 2.78 -6.81 -1.01
N GLU A 70 3.86 -6.65 -1.78
CA GLU A 70 4.19 -5.46 -2.55
C GLU A 70 4.01 -5.74 -4.04
N PHE A 71 3.16 -4.97 -4.72
CA PHE A 71 3.08 -4.94 -6.17
C PHE A 71 3.96 -3.81 -6.70
N TRP A 72 4.95 -4.14 -7.53
CA TRP A 72 6.01 -3.22 -7.92
C TRP A 72 6.58 -3.51 -9.32
N ALA A 73 7.56 -2.76 -9.77
CA ALA A 73 8.39 -3.10 -10.92
C ALA A 73 9.74 -2.37 -10.84
N SER A 74 10.79 -2.96 -11.42
CA SER A 74 12.12 -2.37 -11.44
C SER A 74 12.20 -1.06 -12.24
N TRP A 75 11.38 -0.93 -13.28
CA TRP A 75 11.29 0.26 -14.13
C TRP A 75 10.40 1.38 -13.56
N CYS A 76 9.72 1.15 -12.42
CA CYS A 76 8.78 2.12 -11.83
C CYS A 76 9.53 3.14 -10.97
N PRO A 77 9.54 4.45 -11.32
CA PRO A 77 10.27 5.46 -10.55
C PRO A 77 9.79 5.61 -9.11
N ASP A 78 8.49 5.48 -8.86
CA ASP A 78 7.93 5.61 -7.51
C ASP A 78 8.29 4.39 -6.65
N CYS A 79 8.32 3.19 -7.24
CA CYS A 79 8.81 2.00 -6.56
C CYS A 79 10.30 2.13 -6.19
N GLN A 80 11.12 2.67 -7.12
CA GLN A 80 12.55 2.91 -6.87
C GLN A 80 12.79 3.88 -5.71
N LYS A 81 11.96 4.92 -5.57
CA LYS A 81 12.03 5.87 -4.43
C LYS A 81 11.72 5.18 -3.09
N GLU A 82 10.81 4.21 -3.11
CA GLU A 82 10.36 3.50 -1.90
C GLU A 82 11.23 2.28 -1.55
N THR A 83 12.18 1.87 -2.40
CA THR A 83 13.05 0.71 -2.18
C THR A 83 13.71 0.70 -0.79
N GLU A 84 14.32 1.81 -0.37
CA GLU A 84 14.97 1.88 0.94
C GLU A 84 13.97 1.82 2.09
N ASN A 85 12.76 2.36 1.93
CA ASN A 85 11.70 2.24 2.92
C ASN A 85 11.22 0.78 3.03
N MET A 86 11.05 0.09 1.91
CA MET A 86 10.69 -1.33 1.90
C MET A 86 11.76 -2.20 2.57
N LYS A 87 13.05 -1.95 2.32
CA LYS A 87 14.16 -2.62 3.01
C LYS A 87 14.12 -2.39 4.51
N ARG A 88 13.82 -1.16 4.95
CA ARG A 88 13.66 -0.83 6.37
C ARG A 88 12.49 -1.58 6.99
N LEU A 89 11.33 -1.65 6.30
CA LEU A 89 10.19 -2.45 6.76
C LEU A 89 10.57 -3.92 6.89
N TYR A 90 11.21 -4.48 5.87
CA TYR A 90 11.68 -5.87 5.90
C TYR A 90 12.61 -6.15 7.08
N ALA A 91 13.65 -5.33 7.25
CA ALA A 91 14.59 -5.48 8.35
C ALA A 91 13.94 -5.36 9.74
N THR A 92 12.85 -4.58 9.86
CA THR A 92 12.13 -4.36 11.11
C THR A 92 11.15 -5.50 11.42
N TYR A 93 10.35 -5.93 10.44
CA TYR A 93 9.18 -6.77 10.69
C TYR A 93 9.35 -8.23 10.29
N ALA A 94 10.28 -8.58 9.40
CA ALA A 94 10.55 -9.98 9.07
C ALA A 94 11.07 -10.77 10.28
N PRO A 95 11.98 -10.25 11.16
CA PRO A 95 12.36 -10.91 12.39
C PRO A 95 11.21 -11.11 13.39
N LEU A 96 10.11 -10.36 13.23
CA LEU A 96 8.90 -10.46 14.05
C LEU A 96 7.85 -11.40 13.43
N GLY A 97 8.21 -12.15 12.38
CA GLY A 97 7.36 -13.16 11.76
C GLY A 97 6.43 -12.65 10.65
N VAL A 98 6.64 -11.45 10.13
CA VAL A 98 5.94 -10.98 8.92
C VAL A 98 6.65 -11.49 7.68
N VAL A 99 5.94 -12.22 6.82
CA VAL A 99 6.46 -12.68 5.53
C VAL A 99 6.30 -11.56 4.49
N PHE A 100 7.36 -11.28 3.73
CA PHE A 100 7.33 -10.30 2.65
C PHE A 100 7.33 -10.99 1.30
N VAL A 101 6.45 -10.56 0.40
CA VAL A 101 6.30 -11.07 -0.96
C VAL A 101 6.27 -9.89 -1.94
N GLY A 102 7.28 -9.77 -2.78
CA GLY A 102 7.28 -8.84 -3.91
C GLY A 102 6.67 -9.52 -5.15
N VAL A 103 5.64 -8.90 -5.72
CA VAL A 103 5.04 -9.32 -6.99
C VAL A 103 5.37 -8.26 -8.03
N SER A 104 6.25 -8.61 -8.95
CA SER A 104 6.74 -7.68 -9.97
C SER A 104 5.93 -7.76 -11.25
N PHE A 105 5.74 -6.60 -11.89
CA PHE A 105 5.19 -6.45 -13.25
C PHE A 105 6.28 -6.25 -14.31
N ASP A 106 7.50 -6.65 -14.03
CA ASP A 106 8.57 -6.71 -15.03
C ASP A 106 8.26 -7.77 -16.07
N THR A 107 8.66 -7.49 -17.30
CA THR A 107 8.54 -8.43 -18.44
C THR A 107 9.89 -9.00 -18.86
N ASP A 108 10.98 -8.36 -18.45
CA ASP A 108 12.35 -8.83 -18.65
C ASP A 108 12.86 -9.45 -17.35
N LYS A 109 13.17 -10.73 -17.41
CA LYS A 109 13.64 -11.49 -16.25
C LYS A 109 15.01 -11.04 -15.79
N GLU A 110 15.91 -10.71 -16.73
CA GLU A 110 17.30 -10.36 -16.42
C GLU A 110 17.37 -8.99 -15.76
N GLU A 111 16.64 -7.99 -16.28
CA GLU A 111 16.54 -6.65 -15.69
C GLU A 111 15.93 -6.71 -14.29
N TRP A 112 14.85 -7.48 -14.11
CA TRP A 112 14.21 -7.69 -12.82
C TRP A 112 15.14 -8.33 -11.79
N GLN A 113 15.82 -9.42 -12.15
CA GLN A 113 16.75 -10.10 -11.25
C GLN A 113 17.98 -9.24 -10.94
N GLN A 114 18.47 -8.49 -11.91
CA GLN A 114 19.56 -7.55 -11.68
C GLN A 114 19.18 -6.47 -10.67
N TYR A 115 17.97 -5.89 -10.80
CA TYR A 115 17.49 -4.89 -9.84
C TYR A 115 17.37 -5.45 -8.41
N ILE A 116 16.82 -6.66 -8.26
CA ILE A 116 16.73 -7.36 -6.97
C ILE A 116 18.11 -7.52 -6.34
N HIS A 117 19.06 -8.02 -7.13
CA HIS A 117 20.44 -8.25 -6.67
C HIS A 117 21.14 -6.94 -6.27
N ASP A 118 21.08 -5.92 -7.12
CA ASP A 118 21.80 -4.66 -6.92
C ASP A 118 21.25 -3.87 -5.72
N ASN A 119 19.98 -4.03 -5.41
CA ASN A 119 19.34 -3.36 -4.29
C ASN A 119 19.20 -4.22 -3.03
N GLY A 120 19.58 -5.51 -3.07
CA GLY A 120 19.51 -6.43 -1.94
C GLY A 120 18.06 -6.64 -1.45
N LEU A 121 17.15 -6.97 -2.37
CA LEU A 121 15.75 -7.26 -2.03
C LEU A 121 15.61 -8.72 -1.61
N ASP A 122 16.00 -9.03 -0.37
CA ASP A 122 16.23 -10.38 0.14
C ASP A 122 14.93 -11.14 0.55
N TRP A 123 13.75 -10.58 0.29
CA TRP A 123 12.48 -11.26 0.53
C TRP A 123 11.99 -12.02 -0.69
N ILE A 124 10.92 -12.79 -0.52
CA ILE A 124 10.34 -13.59 -1.62
C ILE A 124 9.97 -12.67 -2.77
N GLN A 125 10.51 -12.97 -3.95
CA GLN A 125 10.25 -12.22 -5.18
C GLN A 125 9.63 -13.13 -6.22
N TYR A 126 8.54 -12.67 -6.84
CA TYR A 126 7.80 -13.37 -7.87
C TYR A 126 7.39 -12.43 -9.00
N SER A 127 7.39 -12.92 -10.22
CA SER A 127 6.84 -12.23 -11.39
C SER A 127 6.17 -13.22 -12.33
N GLU A 128 5.01 -12.84 -12.90
CA GLU A 128 4.43 -13.55 -14.04
C GLU A 128 5.19 -13.29 -15.36
N LEU A 129 6.15 -12.35 -15.35
CA LEU A 129 6.86 -11.81 -16.51
C LEU A 129 5.88 -11.34 -17.62
N LYS A 130 4.80 -10.69 -17.18
CA LYS A 130 3.75 -10.15 -18.04
C LYS A 130 3.58 -8.65 -17.81
N PRO A 131 3.20 -7.92 -18.86
CA PRO A 131 2.83 -6.51 -18.68
C PRO A 131 1.75 -6.38 -17.62
N TRP A 132 1.82 -5.32 -16.82
CA TRP A 132 0.88 -5.05 -15.72
C TRP A 132 -0.60 -5.28 -16.10
N LYS A 133 -1.03 -4.76 -17.28
CA LYS A 133 -2.42 -4.87 -17.73
C LYS A 133 -2.84 -6.28 -18.15
N GLU A 134 -1.88 -7.17 -18.36
CA GLU A 134 -2.09 -8.56 -18.73
C GLU A 134 -1.91 -9.52 -17.55
N SER A 135 -1.41 -9.01 -16.42
CA SER A 135 -1.24 -9.78 -15.20
C SER A 135 -2.59 -10.14 -14.60
N THR A 136 -2.77 -11.42 -14.30
CA THR A 136 -3.97 -11.91 -13.60
C THR A 136 -4.04 -11.37 -12.19
N LEU A 137 -2.88 -11.17 -11.55
CA LEU A 137 -2.76 -10.65 -10.19
C LEU A 137 -3.11 -9.17 -10.12
N SER A 138 -2.74 -8.38 -11.13
CA SER A 138 -3.15 -6.99 -11.23
C SER A 138 -4.67 -6.82 -11.18
N THR A 139 -5.38 -7.69 -11.90
CA THR A 139 -6.85 -7.70 -11.90
C THR A 139 -7.41 -8.21 -10.57
N ALA A 140 -6.89 -9.33 -10.06
CA ALA A 140 -7.39 -9.96 -8.84
C ALA A 140 -7.23 -9.05 -7.60
N TYR A 141 -6.14 -8.31 -7.50
CA TYR A 141 -5.85 -7.37 -6.42
C TYR A 141 -6.27 -5.93 -6.72
N ASN A 142 -6.92 -5.72 -7.87
CA ASN A 142 -7.41 -4.40 -8.30
C ASN A 142 -6.31 -3.32 -8.31
N ILE A 143 -5.13 -3.67 -8.82
CA ILE A 143 -3.96 -2.80 -8.86
C ILE A 143 -4.15 -1.73 -9.93
N LYS A 144 -4.16 -0.46 -9.51
CA LYS A 144 -4.27 0.71 -10.40
C LYS A 144 -3.03 1.59 -10.40
N TRP A 145 -2.18 1.40 -9.42
CA TRP A 145 -0.93 2.12 -9.22
C TRP A 145 0.13 1.18 -8.63
N ILE A 146 1.41 1.50 -8.80
CA ILE A 146 2.51 0.87 -8.10
C ILE A 146 3.49 1.94 -7.57
N PRO A 147 4.05 1.74 -6.34
CA PRO A 147 3.84 0.56 -5.53
C PRO A 147 2.45 0.50 -4.90
N THR A 148 1.89 -0.71 -4.78
CA THR A 148 0.71 -0.99 -3.97
C THR A 148 1.05 -2.09 -2.99
N LEU A 149 0.67 -1.90 -1.73
CA LEU A 149 0.93 -2.84 -0.65
C LEU A 149 -0.38 -3.41 -0.10
N TYR A 150 -0.36 -4.69 0.23
CA TYR A 150 -1.44 -5.35 0.98
C TYR A 150 -0.87 -6.07 2.18
N LEU A 151 -1.43 -5.79 3.36
CA LEU A 151 -1.19 -6.62 4.53
C LEU A 151 -2.31 -7.65 4.64
N ILE A 152 -1.92 -8.92 4.73
CA ILE A 152 -2.79 -10.08 4.89
C ILE A 152 -2.61 -10.63 6.29
N ASP A 153 -3.72 -10.95 6.97
CA ASP A 153 -3.70 -11.55 8.32
C ASP A 153 -3.43 -13.06 8.28
N LYS A 154 -3.35 -13.66 9.46
CA LYS A 154 -3.09 -15.08 9.65
C LYS A 154 -4.19 -15.99 9.10
N GLU A 155 -5.39 -15.48 8.92
CA GLU A 155 -6.54 -16.17 8.33
C GLU A 155 -6.59 -16.02 6.80
N GLY A 156 -5.62 -15.33 6.19
CA GLY A 156 -5.55 -15.08 4.75
C GLY A 156 -6.50 -13.98 4.27
N ARG A 157 -6.83 -13.01 5.14
CA ARG A 157 -7.72 -11.91 4.82
C ARG A 157 -6.95 -10.58 4.75
N VAL A 158 -7.41 -9.70 3.89
CA VAL A 158 -6.87 -8.34 3.78
C VAL A 158 -7.10 -7.58 5.09
N VAL A 159 -6.03 -7.11 5.70
CA VAL A 159 -6.06 -6.15 6.81
C VAL A 159 -6.21 -4.74 6.24
N GLN A 160 -5.37 -4.41 5.26
CA GLN A 160 -5.38 -3.12 4.56
C GLN A 160 -4.64 -3.23 3.23
N GLY A 161 -5.13 -2.50 2.22
CA GLY A 161 -4.41 -2.14 1.01
C GLY A 161 -4.06 -0.66 1.02
N THR A 162 -2.90 -0.26 0.51
CA THR A 162 -2.48 1.15 0.42
C THR A 162 -1.43 1.32 -0.69
N VAL A 163 -1.29 2.55 -1.18
CA VAL A 163 -0.19 2.97 -2.07
C VAL A 163 0.90 3.76 -1.31
N ASP A 164 0.72 3.94 0.00
CA ASP A 164 1.64 4.68 0.88
C ASP A 164 2.39 3.72 1.80
N VAL A 165 3.71 3.64 1.61
CA VAL A 165 4.61 2.80 2.42
C VAL A 165 4.64 3.24 3.89
N ASN A 166 4.51 4.55 4.17
CA ASN A 166 4.50 5.06 5.55
C ASN A 166 3.19 4.70 6.28
N ALA A 167 2.06 4.69 5.56
CA ALA A 167 0.80 4.22 6.12
C ALA A 167 0.89 2.71 6.47
N MET A 168 1.56 1.92 5.64
CA MET A 168 1.81 0.50 5.92
C MET A 168 2.74 0.32 7.13
N ASP A 169 3.79 1.11 7.26
CA ASP A 169 4.69 1.10 8.45
C ASP A 169 3.91 1.39 9.73
N THR A 170 3.07 2.44 9.70
CA THR A 170 2.20 2.80 10.82
C THR A 170 1.26 1.66 11.21
N LEU A 171 0.67 0.97 10.24
CA LEU A 171 -0.17 -0.19 10.47
C LEU A 171 0.60 -1.33 11.12
N LEU A 172 1.74 -1.72 10.54
CA LEU A 172 2.60 -2.80 11.07
C LEU A 172 3.06 -2.51 12.50
N ALA A 173 3.44 -1.26 12.80
CA ALA A 173 3.81 -0.83 14.15
C ALA A 173 2.66 -0.94 15.16
N SER A 174 1.41 -0.85 14.70
CA SER A 174 0.22 -0.98 15.54
C SER A 174 -0.14 -2.43 15.89
N LEU A 175 0.44 -3.41 15.17
CA LEU A 175 0.21 -4.83 15.43
C LEU A 175 1.03 -5.32 16.63
N ASN A 176 0.42 -6.16 17.46
CA ASN A 176 1.15 -6.81 18.54
C ASN A 176 1.88 -8.05 18.01
N LEU A 177 3.03 -7.83 17.34
CA LEU A 177 3.83 -8.91 16.74
C LEU A 177 4.75 -9.60 17.75
N ASN A 178 5.00 -9.01 18.93
CA ASN A 178 5.92 -9.53 19.95
C ASN A 178 5.30 -10.61 20.86
N GLY A 179 4.07 -11.01 20.63
CA GLY A 179 3.31 -11.96 21.47
C GLY A 179 3.16 -13.35 20.85
N GLN A 180 4.06 -13.76 19.94
CA GLN A 180 4.00 -15.08 19.27
C GLN A 180 4.99 -16.06 19.88
#